data_c74ffc6347b8d07e6b568444e070b8f4
#
_entry.id   c74ffc6347b8d07e6b568444e070b8f4
#
_cell.length_a   1.000
_cell.length_b   1.000
_cell.length_c   1.000
_cell.angle_alpha   90.00
_cell.angle_beta   90.00
_cell.angle_gamma   90.00
#
_symmetry.space_group_name_H-M   'P 1'
#
loop_
_entity.id
_entity.type
_entity.pdbx_description
1 polymer ?
#
loop_
_entity_poly.entity_id
_entity_poly.type
_entity_poly.pdbx_seq_one_letter_code
_entity_poly.pdbx_strand_id
1 'polypeptide(L)'
;MPLLTRVQSTGLPVLLAAVAWALTVGTTYAQNDKPTPAEVRAIAKEAYIFNYPLVMMYRTMYLQAIDEDSKSYSGGFGKWLHLGTSSPKDTDIVSPNNDTPYSYAWVDTRAEPWVLTLPKIEANRFYTSQWDDLWGFVLDNPGSVEDGNEGVSVLLASPTWKGELPEGVTRVIQGDTDFLGTLTRTQLIEPRDLANVKKIQQEYKLQPLSAYLGKPAAKTAPAIKWMRWKEGVEKTDEFWAYVNFLLSFTTPNPEDKPVQDRMARIGLVAGKPWDSAALGKDVQDAIAAGMKDALEELNTATTTFDDPSLFFRSR
;
A
#
# COMPACT_ATOMS: atom_id res chain seq x y z
N MET A 1 60.67 16.80 -49.79
CA MET A 1 61.01 16.41 -51.17
C MET A 1 61.45 14.95 -51.15
N PRO A 2 61.09 14.05 -52.06
CA PRO A 2 60.32 14.20 -53.29
C PRO A 2 59.03 13.34 -53.32
N LEU A 3 58.06 13.80 -54.08
CA LEU A 3 57.58 13.42 -55.42
C LEU A 3 56.63 12.19 -55.49
N LEU A 4 55.39 12.48 -55.64
CA LEU A 4 54.38 12.09 -56.65
C LEU A 4 54.62 10.81 -57.47
N THR A 5 53.62 9.93 -57.48
CA THR A 5 53.08 9.40 -58.73
C THR A 5 51.62 8.98 -58.59
N ARG A 6 50.83 9.50 -59.49
CA ARG A 6 49.42 9.26 -59.76
C ARG A 6 49.29 8.04 -60.65
N VAL A 7 48.43 7.10 -60.32
CA VAL A 7 47.89 6.12 -61.32
C VAL A 7 46.39 6.20 -61.31
N GLN A 8 45.82 6.63 -62.40
CA GLN A 8 44.43 6.47 -62.76
C GLN A 8 44.21 5.06 -63.32
N SER A 9 43.16 4.39 -62.85
CA SER A 9 42.57 3.28 -63.64
C SER A 9 41.05 3.35 -63.54
N THR A 10 40.51 3.46 -64.70
CA THR A 10 39.06 3.39 -65.11
C THR A 10 38.56 1.99 -64.91
N GLY A 11 37.36 1.88 -64.28
CA GLY A 11 36.67 0.59 -64.17
C GLY A 11 35.22 0.73 -63.73
N LEU A 12 34.32 0.48 -64.66
CA LEU A 12 32.87 0.24 -64.66
C LEU A 12 32.08 0.24 -63.33
N PRO A 13 30.87 0.81 -63.33
CA PRO A 13 29.95 0.69 -62.21
C PRO A 13 29.19 -0.65 -62.25
N VAL A 14 29.39 -1.47 -61.25
CA VAL A 14 28.51 -2.61 -60.99
C VAL A 14 27.32 -2.11 -60.17
N LEU A 15 26.14 -2.11 -60.77
CA LEU A 15 24.87 -1.91 -60.11
C LEU A 15 24.58 -3.12 -59.21
N LEU A 16 24.78 -2.97 -57.93
CA LEU A 16 24.26 -3.87 -56.90
C LEU A 16 22.92 -3.33 -56.39
N ALA A 17 21.84 -3.91 -56.90
CA ALA A 17 20.49 -3.70 -56.35
C ALA A 17 20.39 -4.40 -55.00
N ALA A 18 20.58 -3.64 -53.90
CA ALA A 18 20.26 -4.09 -52.54
C ALA A 18 18.76 -4.03 -52.38
N VAL A 19 18.09 -5.19 -52.45
CA VAL A 19 16.70 -5.36 -52.01
C VAL A 19 16.72 -5.28 -50.49
N ALA A 20 16.43 -4.09 -49.94
CA ALA A 20 16.16 -3.91 -48.53
C ALA A 20 14.79 -4.50 -48.19
N TRP A 21 14.78 -5.74 -47.69
CA TRP A 21 13.62 -6.26 -46.98
C TRP A 21 13.53 -5.53 -45.62
N ALA A 22 12.80 -4.44 -45.58
CA ALA A 22 12.36 -3.85 -44.34
C ALA A 22 11.31 -4.80 -43.73
N LEU A 23 11.76 -5.68 -42.84
CA LEU A 23 10.90 -6.33 -41.88
C LEU A 23 10.40 -5.24 -40.90
N THR A 24 9.34 -4.55 -41.29
CA THR A 24 8.49 -3.82 -40.38
C THR A 24 7.78 -4.85 -39.49
N VAL A 25 8.39 -5.24 -38.40
CA VAL A 25 7.66 -5.81 -37.29
C VAL A 25 6.82 -4.66 -36.75
N GLY A 26 5.69 -4.44 -37.40
CA GLY A 26 4.63 -3.61 -36.86
C GLY A 26 4.12 -4.30 -35.60
N THR A 27 4.56 -3.85 -34.43
CA THR A 27 3.81 -4.02 -33.20
C THR A 27 2.52 -3.22 -33.40
N THR A 28 1.56 -3.82 -34.11
CA THR A 28 0.17 -3.40 -34.01
C THR A 28 -0.23 -3.61 -32.55
N TYR A 29 -0.13 -2.55 -31.74
CA TYR A 29 -0.95 -2.46 -30.56
C TYR A 29 -2.38 -2.49 -31.05
N ALA A 30 -3.02 -3.65 -30.96
CA ALA A 30 -4.42 -3.84 -31.22
C ALA A 30 -5.19 -2.98 -30.21
N GLN A 31 -5.57 -1.81 -30.66
CA GLN A 31 -6.40 -0.86 -29.95
C GLN A 31 -7.83 -1.36 -30.11
N ASN A 32 -8.50 -1.70 -28.99
CA ASN A 32 -9.94 -1.97 -28.88
C ASN A 32 -10.51 -3.38 -29.15
N ASP A 33 -9.75 -4.44 -29.04
CA ASP A 33 -10.41 -5.75 -28.94
C ASP A 33 -10.87 -6.00 -27.50
N LYS A 34 -12.19 -6.19 -27.33
CA LYS A 34 -12.74 -6.63 -26.04
C LYS A 34 -12.02 -7.92 -25.63
N PRO A 35 -11.59 -8.04 -24.37
CA PRO A 35 -10.88 -9.24 -23.94
C PRO A 35 -11.80 -10.47 -24.06
N THR A 36 -11.23 -11.57 -24.49
CA THR A 36 -11.92 -12.87 -24.51
C THR A 36 -12.26 -13.34 -23.09
N PRO A 37 -13.26 -14.22 -22.89
CA PRO A 37 -13.56 -14.76 -21.57
C PRO A 37 -12.35 -15.41 -20.88
N ALA A 38 -11.46 -16.03 -21.60
CA ALA A 38 -10.24 -16.61 -21.05
C ALA A 38 -9.25 -15.53 -20.55
N GLU A 39 -9.08 -14.45 -21.31
CA GLU A 39 -8.28 -13.30 -20.88
C GLU A 39 -8.93 -12.60 -19.66
N VAL A 40 -10.26 -12.41 -19.68
CA VAL A 40 -11.00 -11.82 -18.54
C VAL A 40 -10.76 -12.63 -17.27
N ARG A 41 -10.84 -13.97 -17.34
CA ARG A 41 -10.58 -14.86 -16.20
C ARG A 41 -9.17 -14.70 -15.67
N ALA A 42 -8.16 -14.65 -16.55
CA ALA A 42 -6.77 -14.46 -16.16
C ALA A 42 -6.53 -13.09 -15.52
N ILE A 43 -7.09 -12.02 -16.12
CA ILE A 43 -6.99 -10.65 -15.59
C ILE A 43 -7.69 -10.55 -14.22
N ALA A 44 -8.87 -11.14 -14.08
CA ALA A 44 -9.60 -11.12 -12.81
C ALA A 44 -8.85 -11.85 -11.70
N LYS A 45 -8.24 -13.01 -12.02
CA LYS A 45 -7.38 -13.73 -11.07
C LYS A 45 -6.20 -12.86 -10.61
N GLU A 46 -5.45 -12.28 -11.54
CA GLU A 46 -4.31 -11.41 -11.25
C GLU A 46 -4.76 -10.18 -10.45
N ALA A 47 -5.83 -9.51 -10.89
CA ALA A 47 -6.38 -8.33 -10.22
C ALA A 47 -6.83 -8.61 -8.78
N TYR A 48 -7.41 -9.79 -8.54
CA TYR A 48 -7.82 -10.19 -7.21
C TYR A 48 -6.63 -10.34 -6.27
N ILE A 49 -5.61 -11.10 -6.68
CA ILE A 49 -4.38 -11.30 -5.88
C ILE A 49 -3.69 -9.96 -5.62
N PHE A 50 -3.56 -9.13 -6.65
CA PHE A 50 -2.93 -7.81 -6.55
C PHE A 50 -3.65 -6.87 -5.57
N ASN A 51 -4.99 -6.84 -5.57
CA ASN A 51 -5.76 -5.91 -4.74
C ASN A 51 -6.21 -6.50 -3.40
N TYR A 52 -5.98 -7.79 -3.15
CA TYR A 52 -6.41 -8.42 -1.90
C TYR A 52 -5.84 -7.72 -0.65
N PRO A 53 -4.53 -7.41 -0.59
CA PRO A 53 -3.97 -6.67 0.55
C PRO A 53 -4.62 -5.30 0.73
N LEU A 54 -4.84 -4.55 -0.36
CA LEU A 54 -5.48 -3.22 -0.33
C LEU A 54 -6.86 -3.27 0.32
N VAL A 55 -7.69 -4.24 -0.06
CA VAL A 55 -9.04 -4.40 0.49
C VAL A 55 -9.00 -4.87 1.95
N MET A 56 -8.07 -5.75 2.32
CA MET A 56 -7.94 -6.22 3.70
C MET A 56 -7.35 -5.15 4.64
N MET A 57 -6.42 -4.33 4.15
CA MET A 57 -5.93 -3.17 4.90
C MET A 57 -7.05 -2.12 5.10
N TYR A 58 -7.92 -1.93 4.10
CA TYR A 58 -9.12 -1.11 4.26
C TYR A 58 -10.04 -1.64 5.36
N ARG A 59 -10.27 -2.96 5.44
CA ARG A 59 -11.01 -3.58 6.55
C ARG A 59 -10.45 -3.13 7.90
N THR A 60 -9.13 -3.24 8.05
CA THR A 60 -8.45 -2.88 9.29
C THR A 60 -8.61 -1.39 9.59
N MET A 61 -8.36 -0.53 8.61
CA MET A 61 -8.55 0.92 8.74
C MET A 61 -10.00 1.27 9.06
N TYR A 62 -10.98 0.64 8.39
CA TYR A 62 -12.39 0.89 8.60
C TYR A 62 -12.80 0.59 10.05
N LEU A 63 -12.43 -0.57 10.57
CA LEU A 63 -12.75 -0.98 11.94
C LEU A 63 -12.01 -0.16 13.00
N GLN A 64 -10.82 0.35 12.70
CA GLN A 64 -9.98 1.06 13.66
C GLN A 64 -10.18 2.58 13.64
N ALA A 65 -10.53 3.17 12.51
CA ALA A 65 -10.57 4.63 12.37
C ALA A 65 -11.90 5.19 11.84
N ILE A 66 -12.85 4.36 11.39
CA ILE A 66 -14.05 4.84 10.70
C ILE A 66 -15.34 4.34 11.39
N ASP A 67 -15.42 3.06 11.73
CA ASP A 67 -16.59 2.46 12.32
C ASP A 67 -16.64 2.72 13.83
N GLU A 68 -17.46 3.70 14.23
CA GLU A 68 -17.64 4.09 15.64
C GLU A 68 -18.23 2.98 16.53
N ASP A 69 -18.90 2.01 15.93
CA ASP A 69 -19.49 0.85 16.64
C ASP A 69 -18.44 -0.29 16.81
N SER A 70 -17.29 -0.19 16.19
CA SER A 70 -16.23 -1.19 16.30
C SER A 70 -15.55 -1.16 17.67
N LYS A 71 -15.32 -2.35 18.24
CA LYS A 71 -14.53 -2.49 19.48
C LYS A 71 -13.08 -2.01 19.34
N SER A 72 -12.57 -1.97 18.10
CA SER A 72 -11.22 -1.53 17.77
C SER A 72 -11.16 -0.05 17.39
N TYR A 73 -12.25 0.70 17.50
CA TYR A 73 -12.29 2.11 17.11
C TYR A 73 -11.39 2.96 18.01
N SER A 74 -10.46 3.68 17.39
CA SER A 74 -9.47 4.52 18.10
C SER A 74 -9.96 5.94 18.41
N GLY A 75 -11.12 6.33 17.88
CA GLY A 75 -11.63 7.72 17.95
C GLY A 75 -11.38 8.51 16.67
N GLY A 76 -11.01 7.84 15.56
CA GLY A 76 -10.79 8.44 14.25
C GLY A 76 -9.32 8.61 13.87
N PHE A 77 -9.09 9.27 12.73
CA PHE A 77 -7.74 9.54 12.24
C PHE A 77 -6.93 10.42 13.22
N GLY A 78 -5.65 10.12 13.38
CA GLY A 78 -4.75 10.82 14.29
C GLY A 78 -4.99 10.50 15.77
N LYS A 79 -5.78 9.49 16.09
CA LYS A 79 -6.05 9.04 17.45
C LYS A 79 -5.43 7.67 17.72
N TRP A 80 -4.88 7.51 18.90
CA TRP A 80 -4.30 6.27 19.37
C TRP A 80 -5.32 5.39 20.09
N LEU A 81 -5.32 4.10 19.78
CA LEU A 81 -5.87 3.06 20.65
C LEU A 81 -4.71 2.30 21.27
N HIS A 82 -4.57 2.40 22.59
CA HIS A 82 -3.54 1.70 23.34
C HIS A 82 -4.11 0.44 23.98
N LEU A 83 -3.48 -0.68 23.71
CA LEU A 83 -3.82 -1.96 24.31
C LEU A 83 -2.86 -2.29 25.45
N GLY A 84 -3.37 -3.06 26.41
CA GLY A 84 -2.57 -3.69 27.45
C GLY A 84 -2.12 -5.08 27.05
N THR A 85 -2.02 -5.97 28.03
CA THR A 85 -1.76 -7.40 27.78
C THR A 85 -3.02 -8.08 27.29
N SER A 86 -2.86 -9.04 26.39
CA SER A 86 -3.93 -9.89 25.90
C SER A 86 -4.23 -11.05 26.86
N SER A 87 -5.44 -11.58 26.79
CA SER A 87 -5.89 -12.74 27.52
C SER A 87 -6.32 -13.85 26.54
N PRO A 88 -6.44 -15.10 26.98
CA PRO A 88 -6.96 -16.18 26.12
C PRO A 88 -8.39 -15.95 25.60
N LYS A 89 -9.08 -14.91 26.08
CA LYS A 89 -10.43 -14.52 25.62
C LYS A 89 -10.38 -13.53 24.44
N ASP A 90 -9.22 -12.96 24.17
CA ASP A 90 -9.01 -12.01 23.09
C ASP A 90 -8.69 -12.81 21.82
N THR A 91 -9.72 -13.08 21.02
CA THR A 91 -9.64 -13.92 19.82
C THR A 91 -9.55 -13.11 18.53
N ASP A 92 -9.52 -11.79 18.62
CA ASP A 92 -9.48 -10.88 17.47
C ASP A 92 -8.12 -10.88 16.75
N ILE A 93 -7.08 -11.38 17.43
CA ILE A 93 -5.73 -11.54 16.90
C ILE A 93 -5.32 -13.00 17.07
N VAL A 94 -4.84 -13.63 15.98
CA VAL A 94 -4.49 -15.06 15.93
C VAL A 94 -3.42 -15.45 16.97
N SER A 95 -2.47 -14.55 17.23
CA SER A 95 -1.38 -14.79 18.17
C SER A 95 -0.98 -13.47 18.86
N PRO A 96 -1.77 -13.03 19.87
CA PRO A 96 -1.46 -11.80 20.57
C PRO A 96 -0.16 -11.93 21.35
N ASN A 97 0.69 -10.91 21.27
CA ASN A 97 1.96 -10.86 21.99
C ASN A 97 1.79 -10.13 23.31
N ASN A 98 2.10 -10.78 24.41
CA ASN A 98 2.04 -10.19 25.76
C ASN A 98 3.33 -9.49 26.20
N ASP A 99 4.42 -9.67 25.44
CA ASP A 99 5.72 -9.08 25.76
C ASP A 99 5.84 -7.64 25.23
N THR A 100 5.00 -7.27 24.27
CA THR A 100 5.00 -5.96 23.64
C THR A 100 3.57 -5.47 23.40
N PRO A 101 2.89 -4.89 24.41
CA PRO A 101 1.58 -4.28 24.25
C PRO A 101 1.50 -3.34 23.06
N TYR A 102 0.37 -3.38 22.33
CA TYR A 102 0.20 -2.71 21.06
C TYR A 102 -0.47 -1.34 21.19
N SER A 103 -0.14 -0.46 20.26
CA SER A 103 -0.86 0.77 20.02
C SER A 103 -1.12 0.92 18.53
N TYR A 104 -2.37 1.23 18.14
CA TYR A 104 -2.75 1.47 16.75
C TYR A 104 -3.10 2.92 16.53
N ALA A 105 -2.84 3.41 15.34
CA ALA A 105 -3.38 4.67 14.84
C ALA A 105 -3.41 4.65 13.32
N TRP A 106 -4.27 5.48 12.74
CA TRP A 106 -4.32 5.78 11.31
C TRP A 106 -4.25 7.28 11.10
N VAL A 107 -3.63 7.70 10.02
CA VAL A 107 -3.59 9.10 9.58
C VAL A 107 -4.13 9.24 8.16
N ASP A 108 -4.86 10.33 7.94
CA ASP A 108 -5.29 10.80 6.62
C ASP A 108 -4.37 11.93 6.19
N THR A 109 -3.51 11.68 5.20
CA THR A 109 -2.49 12.62 4.75
C THR A 109 -2.93 13.52 3.60
N ARG A 110 -4.21 13.44 3.16
CA ARG A 110 -4.74 14.17 2.00
C ARG A 110 -4.75 15.69 2.19
N ALA A 111 -4.99 16.15 3.40
CA ALA A 111 -5.02 17.59 3.70
C ALA A 111 -3.62 18.15 3.95
N GLU A 112 -2.85 17.46 4.75
CA GLU A 112 -1.49 17.79 5.15
C GLU A 112 -0.79 16.57 5.75
N PRO A 113 0.56 16.55 5.78
CA PRO A 113 1.30 15.54 6.52
C PRO A 113 1.02 15.55 8.01
N TRP A 114 1.37 14.45 8.67
CA TRP A 114 1.32 14.30 10.12
C TRP A 114 2.72 14.13 10.68
N VAL A 115 2.94 14.60 11.90
CA VAL A 115 4.18 14.35 12.64
C VAL A 115 3.91 13.33 13.74
N LEU A 116 4.60 12.18 13.65
CA LEU A 116 4.73 11.24 14.74
C LEU A 116 5.89 11.71 15.63
N THR A 117 5.64 11.83 16.93
CA THR A 117 6.71 12.02 17.94
C THR A 117 6.64 10.89 18.95
N LEU A 118 7.72 10.12 19.03
CA LEU A 118 7.94 9.10 20.05
C LEU A 118 8.84 9.71 21.13
N PRO A 119 8.50 9.52 22.44
CA PRO A 119 9.22 10.15 23.53
C PRO A 119 10.57 9.48 23.76
N LYS A 120 11.36 10.10 24.64
CA LYS A 120 12.50 9.41 25.25
C LYS A 120 12.00 8.26 26.11
N ILE A 121 12.58 7.08 25.92
CA ILE A 121 12.25 5.82 26.59
C ILE A 121 13.51 5.27 27.24
N GLU A 122 13.39 4.42 28.25
CA GLU A 122 14.54 3.83 28.95
C GLU A 122 15.47 3.11 27.94
N ALA A 123 16.76 3.32 28.06
CA ALA A 123 17.78 2.87 27.09
C ALA A 123 17.79 1.33 26.85
N ASN A 124 17.26 0.55 27.77
CA ASN A 124 17.19 -0.90 27.68
C ASN A 124 15.80 -1.43 27.25
N ARG A 125 14.85 -0.56 26.92
CA ARG A 125 13.52 -0.96 26.48
C ARG A 125 13.45 -1.01 24.98
N PHE A 126 13.02 -2.14 24.44
CA PHE A 126 12.66 -2.25 23.01
C PHE A 126 11.31 -1.56 22.76
N TYR A 127 11.25 -0.79 21.70
CA TYR A 127 10.00 -0.30 21.09
C TYR A 127 10.18 -0.13 19.60
N THR A 128 9.08 -0.20 18.86
CA THR A 128 9.05 0.03 17.43
C THR A 128 7.67 0.51 16.99
N SER A 129 7.61 1.43 16.06
CA SER A 129 6.39 1.94 15.44
C SER A 129 6.41 1.59 13.96
N GLN A 130 5.90 0.40 13.62
CA GLN A 130 5.78 -0.03 12.23
C GLN A 130 4.70 0.78 11.52
N TRP A 131 5.04 1.39 10.40
CA TRP A 131 4.11 2.15 9.56
C TRP A 131 3.92 1.47 8.23
N ASP A 132 2.65 1.29 7.85
CA ASP A 132 2.24 0.61 6.65
C ASP A 132 1.31 1.50 5.82
N ASP A 133 1.33 1.33 4.50
CA ASP A 133 0.33 1.91 3.61
C ASP A 133 -0.87 0.95 3.40
N LEU A 134 -1.86 1.36 2.59
CA LEU A 134 -3.02 0.48 2.32
C LEU A 134 -2.67 -0.73 1.44
N TRP A 135 -1.52 -0.77 0.78
CA TRP A 135 -1.05 -1.97 0.11
C TRP A 135 -0.47 -2.99 1.09
N GLY A 136 -0.25 -2.61 2.36
CA GLY A 136 0.37 -3.44 3.38
C GLY A 136 1.89 -3.48 3.30
N PHE A 137 2.50 -2.55 2.58
CA PHE A 137 3.96 -2.41 2.59
C PHE A 137 4.42 -1.75 3.88
N VAL A 138 5.41 -2.37 4.53
CA VAL A 138 6.12 -1.76 5.65
C VAL A 138 7.00 -0.64 5.10
N LEU A 139 6.68 0.59 5.47
CA LEU A 139 7.37 1.78 4.97
C LEU A 139 8.58 2.14 5.82
N ASP A 140 8.44 2.02 7.15
CA ASP A 140 9.47 2.35 8.12
C ASP A 140 9.12 1.81 9.51
N ASN A 141 10.11 1.71 10.38
CA ASN A 141 9.98 1.22 11.74
C ASN A 141 10.68 2.14 12.77
N PRO A 142 10.26 3.41 12.94
CA PRO A 142 10.83 4.26 13.97
C PRO A 142 10.84 3.58 15.34
N GLY A 143 11.99 3.58 16.00
CA GLY A 143 12.10 2.87 17.28
C GLY A 143 13.53 2.64 17.76
N SER A 144 13.66 1.82 18.80
CA SER A 144 14.93 1.61 19.51
C SER A 144 16.07 1.09 18.63
N VAL A 145 15.76 0.34 17.56
CA VAL A 145 16.77 -0.22 16.67
C VAL A 145 17.26 0.82 15.67
N GLU A 146 16.35 1.57 15.07
CA GLU A 146 16.67 2.56 14.02
C GLU A 146 17.10 3.91 14.62
N ASP A 147 16.46 4.35 15.69
CA ASP A 147 16.59 5.73 16.20
C ASP A 147 17.17 5.80 17.61
N GLY A 148 17.33 4.66 18.29
CA GLY A 148 17.71 4.64 19.70
C GLY A 148 16.55 5.05 20.63
N ASN A 149 16.86 5.40 21.87
CA ASN A 149 15.88 5.61 22.93
C ASN A 149 15.75 7.08 23.38
N GLU A 150 16.42 8.03 22.72
CA GLU A 150 16.38 9.46 23.11
C GLU A 150 15.14 10.21 22.58
N GLY A 151 14.25 9.50 21.88
CA GLY A 151 13.08 10.05 21.22
C GLY A 151 13.33 10.40 19.76
N VAL A 152 12.29 10.35 18.93
CA VAL A 152 12.36 10.65 17.50
C VAL A 152 11.06 11.29 17.00
N SER A 153 11.17 12.18 16.05
CA SER A 153 10.04 12.69 15.27
C SER A 153 10.23 12.38 13.80
N VAL A 154 9.19 11.86 13.15
CA VAL A 154 9.16 11.56 11.72
C VAL A 154 7.91 12.15 11.07
N LEU A 155 7.99 12.45 9.77
CA LEU A 155 6.89 13.01 8.99
C LEU A 155 6.18 11.91 8.20
N LEU A 156 4.88 11.79 8.38
CA LEU A 156 4.00 10.88 7.64
C LEU A 156 3.34 11.67 6.52
N ALA A 157 3.63 11.37 5.28
CA ALA A 157 3.23 12.21 4.16
C ALA A 157 2.48 11.42 3.07
N SER A 158 1.62 12.13 2.32
CA SER A 158 0.96 11.59 1.13
C SER A 158 1.98 11.28 0.02
N PRO A 159 1.64 10.38 -0.92
CA PRO A 159 2.53 10.05 -2.04
C PRO A 159 2.98 11.26 -2.88
N THR A 160 2.14 12.29 -2.91
CA THR A 160 2.38 13.49 -3.74
C THR A 160 3.06 14.63 -3.00
N TRP A 161 3.31 14.48 -1.69
CA TRP A 161 3.95 15.53 -0.91
C TRP A 161 5.39 15.80 -1.36
N LYS A 162 5.75 17.11 -1.49
CA LYS A 162 7.05 17.59 -2.00
C LYS A 162 7.64 18.69 -1.12
N GLY A 163 7.12 18.87 0.09
CA GLY A 163 7.58 19.92 1.00
C GLY A 163 8.96 19.66 1.59
N GLU A 164 9.45 20.61 2.35
CA GLU A 164 10.70 20.52 3.08
C GLU A 164 10.49 19.83 4.42
N LEU A 165 11.51 19.10 4.89
CA LEU A 165 11.50 18.45 6.19
C LEU A 165 11.53 19.52 7.30
N PRO A 166 10.57 19.51 8.25
CA PRO A 166 10.53 20.47 9.34
C PRO A 166 11.72 20.31 10.31
N GLU A 167 12.08 21.40 10.98
CA GLU A 167 13.07 21.34 12.07
C GLU A 167 12.61 20.37 13.18
N GLY A 168 13.53 19.55 13.66
CA GLY A 168 13.26 18.55 14.69
C GLY A 168 12.64 17.24 14.18
N VAL A 169 12.38 17.14 12.87
CA VAL A 169 11.91 15.91 12.22
C VAL A 169 13.08 15.26 11.49
N THR A 170 13.29 13.97 11.68
CA THR A 170 14.48 13.26 11.20
C THR A 170 14.36 12.79 9.75
N ARG A 171 13.17 12.32 9.33
CA ARG A 171 12.90 11.79 7.99
C ARG A 171 11.42 11.81 7.63
N VAL A 172 11.13 11.51 6.36
CA VAL A 172 9.78 11.36 5.83
C VAL A 172 9.46 9.89 5.62
N ILE A 173 8.31 9.46 6.10
CA ILE A 173 7.68 8.17 5.79
C ILE A 173 6.59 8.45 4.75
N GLN A 174 6.73 7.89 3.56
CA GLN A 174 5.86 8.15 2.43
C GLN A 174 5.58 6.85 1.68
N GLY A 175 4.31 6.46 1.61
CA GLY A 175 3.86 5.28 0.87
C GLY A 175 3.19 5.66 -0.44
N ASP A 176 2.58 4.68 -1.10
CA ASP A 176 1.84 4.88 -2.36
C ASP A 176 0.35 5.17 -2.11
N THR A 177 -0.08 5.38 -0.86
CA THR A 177 -1.48 5.65 -0.51
C THR A 177 -1.64 6.86 0.42
N ASP A 178 -2.83 7.48 0.38
CA ASP A 178 -3.16 8.66 1.18
C ASP A 178 -3.38 8.35 2.68
N PHE A 179 -3.53 7.09 3.02
CA PHE A 179 -3.75 6.64 4.40
C PHE A 179 -2.60 5.77 4.84
N LEU A 180 -2.09 6.06 6.04
CA LEU A 180 -1.03 5.28 6.66
C LEU A 180 -1.51 4.78 8.01
N GLY A 181 -1.20 3.53 8.33
CA GLY A 181 -1.53 2.90 9.60
C GLY A 181 -0.30 2.46 10.35
N THR A 182 -0.42 2.31 11.67
CA THR A 182 0.69 1.80 12.49
C THR A 182 0.25 0.72 13.46
N LEU A 183 1.16 -0.24 13.64
CA LEU A 183 1.22 -1.13 14.78
C LEU A 183 2.48 -0.80 15.57
N THR A 184 2.32 -0.04 16.65
CA THR A 184 3.41 0.33 17.56
C THR A 184 3.48 -0.66 18.71
N ARG A 185 4.67 -1.13 19.02
CA ARG A 185 4.98 -2.09 20.08
C ARG A 185 5.86 -1.45 21.12
N THR A 186 5.51 -1.65 22.40
CA THR A 186 6.29 -1.18 23.56
C THR A 186 6.58 -2.36 24.44
N GLN A 187 7.86 -2.69 24.66
CA GLN A 187 8.23 -3.86 25.46
C GLN A 187 7.68 -3.76 26.90
N LEU A 188 7.05 -4.83 27.35
CA LEU A 188 6.69 -5.09 28.73
C LEU A 188 7.77 -5.98 29.35
N ILE A 189 8.62 -5.41 30.22
CA ILE A 189 9.76 -6.13 30.79
C ILE A 189 9.28 -7.19 31.78
N GLU A 190 8.23 -6.87 32.57
CA GLU A 190 7.60 -7.78 33.52
C GLU A 190 6.16 -7.32 33.82
N PRO A 191 5.28 -8.17 34.35
CA PRO A 191 3.85 -7.83 34.52
C PRO A 191 3.60 -6.57 35.32
N ARG A 192 4.41 -6.28 36.38
CA ARG A 192 4.27 -5.06 37.18
C ARG A 192 4.67 -3.78 36.46
N ASP A 193 5.39 -3.87 35.34
CA ASP A 193 5.83 -2.76 34.51
C ASP A 193 4.72 -2.21 33.60
N LEU A 194 3.54 -2.85 33.55
CA LEU A 194 2.44 -2.42 32.69
C LEU A 194 2.01 -0.96 32.92
N ALA A 195 2.10 -0.48 34.15
CA ALA A 195 1.78 0.91 34.47
C ALA A 195 2.77 1.90 33.79
N ASN A 196 4.03 1.52 33.67
CA ASN A 196 5.05 2.31 33.01
C ASN A 196 4.88 2.26 31.48
N VAL A 197 4.61 1.07 30.91
CA VAL A 197 4.25 0.94 29.49
C VAL A 197 3.08 1.87 29.13
N LYS A 198 2.01 1.89 29.94
CA LYS A 198 0.88 2.80 29.71
C LYS A 198 1.26 4.28 29.75
N LYS A 199 2.20 4.69 30.60
CA LYS A 199 2.70 6.08 30.63
C LYS A 199 3.44 6.40 29.33
N ILE A 200 4.32 5.50 28.86
CA ILE A 200 5.05 5.65 27.60
C ILE A 200 4.05 5.78 26.43
N GLN A 201 3.06 4.89 26.36
CA GLN A 201 2.03 4.92 25.31
C GLN A 201 1.26 6.26 25.29
N GLN A 202 0.95 6.83 26.45
CA GLN A 202 0.27 8.14 26.58
C GLN A 202 1.10 9.33 26.09
N GLU A 203 2.41 9.16 25.96
CA GLU A 203 3.33 10.18 25.45
C GLU A 203 3.50 10.12 23.93
N TYR A 204 3.00 9.08 23.24
CA TYR A 204 3.00 9.02 21.79
C TYR A 204 2.11 10.11 21.20
N LYS A 205 2.68 10.93 20.33
CA LYS A 205 1.96 12.05 19.71
C LYS A 205 1.83 11.87 18.22
N LEU A 206 0.63 12.07 17.72
CA LEU A 206 0.31 12.26 16.31
C LEU A 206 -0.36 13.60 16.16
N GLN A 207 0.20 14.48 15.35
CA GLN A 207 -0.38 15.80 15.12
C GLN A 207 -0.19 16.24 13.67
N PRO A 208 -1.16 16.99 13.08
CA PRO A 208 -0.99 17.57 11.77
C PRO A 208 0.27 18.46 11.73
N LEU A 209 0.91 18.53 10.56
CA LEU A 209 2.12 19.34 10.37
C LEU A 209 1.91 20.82 10.76
N SER A 210 0.75 21.38 10.42
CA SER A 210 0.40 22.74 10.81
C SER A 210 0.43 22.95 12.33
N ALA A 211 -0.14 21.99 13.09
CA ALA A 211 -0.13 22.04 14.54
C ALA A 211 1.29 21.88 15.12
N TYR A 212 2.12 21.01 14.54
CA TYR A 212 3.52 20.86 14.92
C TYR A 212 4.31 22.17 14.74
N LEU A 213 4.03 22.90 13.65
CA LEU A 213 4.68 24.17 13.33
C LEU A 213 4.05 25.41 14.00
N GLY A 214 2.98 25.22 14.80
CA GLY A 214 2.24 26.35 15.38
C GLY A 214 1.56 27.23 14.34
N LYS A 215 1.20 26.67 13.18
CA LYS A 215 0.56 27.37 12.05
C LYS A 215 -0.96 27.08 12.04
N PRO A 216 -1.76 27.93 11.36
CA PRO A 216 -3.17 27.63 11.10
C PRO A 216 -3.33 26.28 10.40
N ALA A 217 -4.39 25.55 10.75
CA ALA A 217 -4.73 24.26 10.16
C ALA A 217 -4.86 24.37 8.63
N ALA A 218 -4.41 23.36 7.92
CA ALA A 218 -4.62 23.25 6.48
C ALA A 218 -6.12 23.17 6.14
N LYS A 219 -6.46 23.50 4.89
CA LYS A 219 -7.83 23.30 4.40
C LYS A 219 -8.18 21.81 4.47
N THR A 220 -9.29 21.49 5.11
CA THR A 220 -9.79 20.10 5.22
C THR A 220 -9.92 19.43 3.84
N ALA A 221 -9.45 18.22 3.73
CA ALA A 221 -9.67 17.41 2.53
C ALA A 221 -11.17 17.15 2.29
N PRO A 222 -11.59 16.90 1.05
CA PRO A 222 -12.98 16.57 0.75
C PRO A 222 -13.46 15.36 1.59
N ALA A 223 -14.68 15.45 2.10
CA ALA A 223 -15.29 14.34 2.84
C ALA A 223 -15.41 13.09 1.97
N ILE A 224 -15.13 11.93 2.55
CA ILE A 224 -15.27 10.63 1.89
C ILE A 224 -16.61 10.02 2.31
N LYS A 225 -17.36 9.52 1.33
CA LYS A 225 -18.45 8.60 1.59
C LYS A 225 -17.86 7.18 1.68
N TRP A 226 -17.50 6.79 2.89
CA TRP A 226 -16.89 5.49 3.14
C TRP A 226 -17.79 4.34 2.73
N MET A 227 -17.20 3.31 2.12
CA MET A 227 -17.89 2.04 1.89
C MET A 227 -17.93 1.27 3.21
N ARG A 228 -19.14 0.97 3.69
CA ARG A 228 -19.30 0.22 4.93
C ARG A 228 -18.73 -1.19 4.76
N TRP A 229 -17.82 -1.59 5.66
CA TRP A 229 -17.26 -2.93 5.64
C TRP A 229 -18.35 -3.99 5.91
N LYS A 230 -18.30 -5.08 5.16
CA LYS A 230 -19.14 -6.26 5.33
C LYS A 230 -18.23 -7.46 5.42
N GLU A 231 -18.35 -8.24 6.48
CA GLU A 231 -17.56 -9.47 6.62
C GLU A 231 -17.87 -10.44 5.47
N GLY A 232 -16.80 -11.02 4.90
CA GLY A 232 -16.90 -11.95 3.78
C GLY A 232 -17.03 -11.27 2.42
N VAL A 233 -16.98 -9.93 2.34
CA VAL A 233 -17.07 -9.19 1.07
C VAL A 233 -15.96 -9.60 0.09
N GLU A 234 -14.81 -10.00 0.61
CA GLU A 234 -13.66 -10.50 -0.17
C GLU A 234 -13.98 -11.78 -0.97
N LYS A 235 -15.11 -12.44 -0.67
CA LYS A 235 -15.58 -13.65 -1.37
C LYS A 235 -16.75 -13.38 -2.32
N THR A 236 -17.11 -12.13 -2.51
CA THR A 236 -18.28 -11.71 -3.29
C THR A 236 -17.88 -10.74 -4.42
N ASP A 237 -18.80 -10.55 -5.40
CA ASP A 237 -18.60 -9.59 -6.48
C ASP A 237 -18.46 -8.13 -5.98
N GLU A 238 -18.96 -7.83 -4.78
CA GLU A 238 -18.77 -6.50 -4.16
C GLU A 238 -17.30 -6.16 -3.92
N PHE A 239 -16.40 -7.13 -3.83
CA PHE A 239 -14.95 -6.93 -3.73
C PHE A 239 -14.42 -5.92 -4.76
N TRP A 240 -14.90 -6.01 -5.99
CA TRP A 240 -14.47 -5.14 -7.08
C TRP A 240 -14.90 -3.68 -6.92
N ALA A 241 -16.02 -3.46 -6.26
CA ALA A 241 -16.45 -2.11 -5.91
C ALA A 241 -15.52 -1.48 -4.87
N TYR A 242 -15.05 -2.26 -3.89
CA TYR A 242 -14.02 -1.80 -2.95
C TYR A 242 -12.70 -1.50 -3.66
N VAL A 243 -12.29 -2.34 -4.59
CA VAL A 243 -11.08 -2.09 -5.39
C VAL A 243 -11.17 -0.74 -6.10
N ASN A 244 -12.20 -0.48 -6.88
CA ASN A 244 -12.37 0.78 -7.59
C ASN A 244 -12.43 2.00 -6.67
N PHE A 245 -13.09 1.86 -5.52
CA PHE A 245 -13.13 2.89 -4.49
C PHE A 245 -11.75 3.17 -3.91
N LEU A 246 -11.01 2.15 -3.53
CA LEU A 246 -9.73 2.28 -2.85
C LEU A 246 -8.61 2.76 -3.77
N LEU A 247 -8.62 2.38 -5.03
CA LEU A 247 -7.68 2.89 -6.03
C LEU A 247 -7.73 4.42 -6.17
N SER A 248 -8.82 5.09 -5.71
CA SER A 248 -8.92 6.55 -5.69
C SER A 248 -7.98 7.21 -4.67
N PHE A 249 -7.45 6.44 -3.74
CA PHE A 249 -6.57 6.88 -2.66
C PHE A 249 -5.15 6.34 -2.82
N THR A 250 -4.84 5.81 -3.98
CA THR A 250 -3.51 5.31 -4.32
C THR A 250 -2.86 6.18 -5.38
N THR A 251 -1.56 6.33 -5.32
CA THR A 251 -0.75 6.86 -6.41
C THR A 251 -0.15 5.68 -7.16
N PRO A 252 -0.43 5.52 -8.46
CA PRO A 252 0.11 4.41 -9.23
C PRO A 252 1.64 4.38 -9.22
N ASN A 253 2.21 3.25 -8.83
CA ASN A 253 3.62 3.01 -9.01
C ASN A 253 3.88 2.64 -10.48
N PRO A 254 4.94 3.16 -11.13
CA PRO A 254 5.26 2.81 -12.51
C PRO A 254 5.41 1.30 -12.77
N GLU A 255 5.89 0.54 -11.78
CA GLU A 255 6.04 -0.92 -11.88
C GLU A 255 4.69 -1.65 -11.93
N ASP A 256 3.64 -1.08 -11.34
CA ASP A 256 2.29 -1.64 -11.33
C ASP A 256 1.47 -1.30 -12.58
N LYS A 257 1.98 -0.38 -13.42
CA LYS A 257 1.25 0.04 -14.61
C LYS A 257 0.79 -1.10 -15.51
N PRO A 258 1.58 -2.15 -15.78
CA PRO A 258 1.13 -3.25 -16.62
C PRO A 258 -0.07 -4.01 -16.05
N VAL A 259 -0.14 -4.23 -14.73
CA VAL A 259 -1.29 -4.89 -14.11
C VAL A 259 -2.51 -3.96 -14.11
N GLN A 260 -2.31 -2.68 -13.83
CA GLN A 260 -3.40 -1.68 -13.83
C GLN A 260 -3.99 -1.49 -15.24
N ASP A 261 -3.18 -1.50 -16.30
CA ASP A 261 -3.66 -1.44 -17.68
C ASP A 261 -4.51 -2.68 -18.03
N ARG A 262 -4.13 -3.88 -17.56
CA ARG A 262 -4.96 -5.08 -17.71
C ARG A 262 -6.26 -5.00 -16.93
N MET A 263 -6.21 -4.57 -15.66
CA MET A 263 -7.36 -4.37 -14.81
C MET A 263 -8.40 -3.41 -15.43
N ALA A 264 -7.93 -2.33 -16.05
CA ALA A 264 -8.81 -1.37 -16.73
C ALA A 264 -9.63 -2.00 -17.87
N ARG A 265 -9.12 -3.05 -18.53
CA ARG A 265 -9.83 -3.77 -19.62
C ARG A 265 -11.09 -4.51 -19.13
N ILE A 266 -11.17 -4.81 -17.83
CA ILE A 266 -12.33 -5.45 -17.21
C ILE A 266 -13.14 -4.49 -16.31
N GLY A 267 -12.86 -3.17 -16.37
CA GLY A 267 -13.63 -2.14 -15.69
C GLY A 267 -13.11 -1.77 -14.29
N LEU A 268 -11.92 -2.27 -13.89
CA LEU A 268 -11.28 -1.90 -12.63
C LEU A 268 -10.48 -0.61 -12.82
N VAL A 269 -11.07 0.50 -12.42
CA VAL A 269 -10.54 1.85 -12.60
C VAL A 269 -10.82 2.71 -11.38
N ALA A 270 -9.81 3.44 -10.92
CA ALA A 270 -9.87 4.33 -9.77
C ALA A 270 -11.12 5.25 -9.78
N GLY A 271 -11.91 5.21 -8.72
CA GLY A 271 -13.06 6.08 -8.51
C GLY A 271 -14.27 5.83 -9.40
N LYS A 272 -14.23 4.86 -10.32
CA LYS A 272 -15.39 4.48 -11.12
C LYS A 272 -16.28 3.51 -10.35
N PRO A 273 -17.60 3.66 -10.41
CA PRO A 273 -18.50 2.64 -9.88
C PRO A 273 -18.24 1.30 -10.56
N TRP A 274 -18.22 0.23 -9.78
CA TRP A 274 -18.26 -1.12 -10.31
C TRP A 274 -19.69 -1.46 -10.68
N ASP A 275 -19.92 -1.84 -11.93
CA ASP A 275 -21.22 -2.23 -12.45
C ASP A 275 -21.09 -3.55 -13.21
N SER A 276 -21.20 -4.66 -12.50
CA SER A 276 -21.16 -5.99 -13.12
C SER A 276 -22.33 -6.23 -14.05
N ALA A 277 -23.49 -5.59 -13.80
CA ALA A 277 -24.69 -5.76 -14.64
C ALA A 277 -24.51 -5.16 -16.05
N ALA A 278 -23.62 -4.17 -16.20
CA ALA A 278 -23.27 -3.61 -17.50
C ALA A 278 -22.37 -4.54 -18.34
N LEU A 279 -21.78 -5.58 -17.71
CA LEU A 279 -20.94 -6.56 -18.39
C LEU A 279 -21.82 -7.69 -18.96
N GLY A 280 -21.44 -8.22 -20.14
CA GLY A 280 -22.09 -9.40 -20.70
C GLY A 280 -21.94 -10.62 -19.78
N LYS A 281 -22.90 -11.56 -19.85
CA LYS A 281 -22.91 -12.76 -18.98
C LYS A 281 -21.59 -13.54 -19.02
N ASP A 282 -21.03 -13.72 -20.21
CA ASP A 282 -19.76 -14.45 -20.39
C ASP A 282 -18.61 -13.78 -19.64
N VAL A 283 -18.59 -12.43 -19.61
CA VAL A 283 -17.59 -11.65 -18.89
C VAL A 283 -17.79 -11.76 -17.37
N GLN A 284 -19.04 -11.69 -16.90
CA GLN A 284 -19.36 -11.87 -15.46
C GLN A 284 -18.92 -13.25 -14.99
N ASP A 285 -19.23 -14.30 -15.74
CA ASP A 285 -18.87 -15.69 -15.40
C ASP A 285 -17.34 -15.87 -15.39
N ALA A 286 -16.63 -15.24 -16.34
CA ALA A 286 -15.18 -15.28 -16.41
C ALA A 286 -14.52 -14.54 -15.21
N ILE A 287 -15.06 -13.39 -14.80
CA ILE A 287 -14.58 -12.67 -13.60
C ILE A 287 -14.79 -13.51 -12.34
N ALA A 288 -15.97 -14.10 -12.17
CA ALA A 288 -16.27 -14.98 -11.03
C ALA A 288 -15.34 -16.21 -11.00
N ALA A 289 -15.05 -16.79 -12.16
CA ALA A 289 -14.12 -17.90 -12.28
C ALA A 289 -12.68 -17.49 -11.92
N GLY A 290 -12.22 -16.32 -12.38
CA GLY A 290 -10.91 -15.78 -12.05
C GLY A 290 -10.74 -15.50 -10.55
N MET A 291 -11.77 -14.93 -9.92
CA MET A 291 -11.80 -14.72 -8.47
C MET A 291 -11.71 -16.03 -7.68
N LYS A 292 -12.44 -17.06 -8.14
CA LYS A 292 -12.36 -18.38 -7.54
C LYS A 292 -10.96 -18.99 -7.64
N ASP A 293 -10.34 -18.91 -8.82
CA ASP A 293 -8.97 -19.39 -9.04
C ASP A 293 -7.96 -18.67 -8.11
N ALA A 294 -8.14 -17.36 -7.90
CA ALA A 294 -7.31 -16.58 -7.01
C ALA A 294 -7.45 -17.03 -5.54
N LEU A 295 -8.68 -17.21 -5.08
CA LEU A 295 -8.96 -17.72 -3.73
C LEU A 295 -8.37 -19.10 -3.48
N GLU A 296 -8.46 -20.01 -4.46
CA GLU A 296 -7.84 -21.33 -4.39
C GLU A 296 -6.31 -21.23 -4.31
N GLU A 297 -5.69 -20.33 -5.09
CA GLU A 297 -4.25 -20.08 -5.05
C GLU A 297 -3.81 -19.51 -3.70
N LEU A 298 -4.49 -18.50 -3.19
CA LEU A 298 -4.19 -17.92 -1.88
C LEU A 298 -4.33 -18.93 -0.74
N ASN A 299 -5.41 -19.74 -0.75
CA ASN A 299 -5.61 -20.80 0.24
C ASN A 299 -4.50 -21.87 0.16
N THR A 300 -4.07 -22.21 -1.05
CA THR A 300 -2.96 -23.15 -1.23
C THR A 300 -1.65 -22.57 -0.73
N ALA A 301 -1.36 -21.32 -1.09
CA ALA A 301 -0.16 -20.63 -0.64
C ALA A 301 -0.06 -20.60 0.90
N THR A 302 -1.15 -20.27 1.60
CA THR A 302 -1.16 -20.21 3.08
C THR A 302 -0.89 -21.58 3.75
N THR A 303 -1.16 -22.69 3.06
CA THR A 303 -0.94 -24.05 3.60
C THR A 303 0.36 -24.69 3.15
N THR A 304 0.97 -24.20 2.06
CA THR A 304 2.19 -24.79 1.47
C THR A 304 3.42 -23.89 1.61
N PHE A 305 3.25 -22.72 2.22
CA PHE A 305 4.31 -21.72 2.32
C PHE A 305 5.30 -22.10 3.42
N ASP A 306 6.54 -22.38 3.04
CA ASP A 306 7.60 -22.89 3.91
C ASP A 306 8.75 -21.89 4.14
N ASP A 307 8.71 -20.72 3.48
CA ASP A 307 9.70 -19.65 3.65
C ASP A 307 9.08 -18.37 4.22
N PRO A 308 9.09 -18.16 5.56
CA PRO A 308 8.53 -16.98 6.20
C PRO A 308 9.20 -15.66 5.78
N SER A 309 10.42 -15.69 5.26
CA SER A 309 11.14 -14.46 4.86
C SER A 309 10.45 -13.75 3.69
N LEU A 310 9.63 -14.48 2.93
CA LEU A 310 8.89 -13.92 1.80
C LEU A 310 7.72 -13.02 2.22
N PHE A 311 7.26 -13.10 3.49
CA PHE A 311 6.20 -12.22 4.02
C PHE A 311 6.67 -10.79 4.34
N PHE A 312 7.98 -10.59 4.51
CA PHE A 312 8.54 -9.34 4.99
C PHE A 312 9.39 -8.64 3.93
N ARG A 313 8.96 -8.70 2.67
CA ARG A 313 9.63 -7.99 1.59
C ARG A 313 9.14 -6.55 1.51
N SER A 314 10.07 -5.61 1.40
CA SER A 314 9.78 -4.27 0.87
C SER A 314 9.52 -4.38 -0.64
N ARG A 315 8.84 -3.39 -1.17
CA ARG A 315 8.68 -3.20 -2.62
C ARG A 315 10.03 -3.04 -3.30
#